data_dfc3d7d229efa4604375be0eef978d38
#
_entry.id   dfc3d7d229efa4604375be0eef978d38
#
_cell.length_a   1.000
_cell.length_b   1.000
_cell.length_c   1.000
_cell.angle_alpha   90.00
_cell.angle_beta   90.00
_cell.angle_gamma   90.00
#
_symmetry.space_group_name_H-M   'P 1'
#
loop_
_entity.id
_entity.type
_entity.pdbx_description
1 polymer ?
#
loop_
_entity_poly.entity_id
_entity_poly.type
_entity_poly.pdbx_seq_one_letter_code
_entity_poly.pdbx_strand_id
1 'polypeptide(L)'
;MRRRATSVLKWFSALYVVLIVVQVYLAGEGIFGLNVIKHSDDCDKTGAQVVSSLCAGNSKTLDAHRALGFFLTFFGAILFLIVALVAWHSNKRVRVISIVAPILTFVQMILPGTGRWGAALHPVNAFLILGMYLWLFLTLRRAAPEGATEPVAQPSG
;
A
#
# COMPACT_ATOMS: atom_id res chain seq x y z
N MET A 1 -17.89 15.27 -12.52
CA MET A 1 -17.57 14.19 -11.55
C MET A 1 -16.21 13.52 -11.82
N ARG A 2 -15.89 13.07 -13.03
CA ARG A 2 -14.63 12.36 -13.35
C ARG A 2 -13.35 13.11 -12.96
N ARG A 3 -13.23 14.42 -13.23
CA ARG A 3 -12.04 15.22 -12.86
C ARG A 3 -11.77 15.21 -11.37
N ARG A 4 -12.81 15.37 -10.53
CA ARG A 4 -12.67 15.31 -9.07
C ARG A 4 -12.24 13.92 -8.62
N ALA A 5 -12.83 12.86 -9.19
CA ALA A 5 -12.45 11.48 -8.89
C ALA A 5 -10.99 11.17 -9.28
N THR A 6 -10.51 11.67 -10.43
CA THR A 6 -9.09 11.54 -10.82
C THR A 6 -8.16 12.27 -9.85
N SER A 7 -8.53 13.46 -9.37
CA SER A 7 -7.75 14.17 -8.35
C SER A 7 -7.73 13.42 -7.02
N VAL A 8 -8.87 12.86 -6.60
CA VAL A 8 -8.94 11.99 -5.41
C VAL A 8 -8.07 10.76 -5.59
N LEU A 9 -8.14 10.08 -6.75
CA LEU A 9 -7.32 8.91 -7.07
C LEU A 9 -5.82 9.22 -6.96
N LYS A 10 -5.38 10.38 -7.46
CA LYS A 10 -4.00 10.86 -7.35
C LYS A 10 -3.55 10.97 -5.89
N TRP A 11 -4.29 11.70 -5.09
CA TRP A 11 -3.91 11.92 -3.69
C TRP A 11 -4.04 10.67 -2.84
N PHE A 12 -5.01 9.82 -3.17
CA PHE A 12 -5.16 8.52 -2.53
C PHE A 12 -3.98 7.59 -2.83
N SER A 13 -3.46 7.63 -4.08
CA SER A 13 -2.24 6.90 -4.43
C SER A 13 -1.03 7.40 -3.63
N ALA A 14 -0.88 8.72 -3.46
CA ALA A 14 0.18 9.29 -2.62
C ALA A 14 0.05 8.85 -1.15
N LEU A 15 -1.15 8.89 -0.60
CA LEU A 15 -1.42 8.43 0.76
C LEU A 15 -1.04 6.95 0.94
N TYR A 16 -1.40 6.09 -0.04
CA TYR A 16 -1.01 4.68 -0.01
C TYR A 16 0.49 4.48 -0.01
N VAL A 17 1.24 5.23 -0.82
CA VAL A 17 2.71 5.19 -0.82
C VAL A 17 3.25 5.46 0.59
N VAL A 18 2.78 6.52 1.25
CA VAL A 18 3.21 6.86 2.61
C VAL A 18 2.85 5.75 3.60
N LEU A 19 1.62 5.26 3.56
CA LEU A 19 1.14 4.24 4.50
C LEU A 19 1.82 2.88 4.30
N ILE A 20 2.18 2.51 3.06
CA ILE A 20 2.97 1.29 2.80
C ILE A 20 4.41 1.45 3.33
N VAL A 21 5.02 2.63 3.19
CA VAL A 21 6.35 2.89 3.78
C VAL A 21 6.28 2.76 5.30
N VAL A 22 5.24 3.31 5.95
CA VAL A 22 5.01 3.12 7.40
C VAL A 22 4.82 1.65 7.75
N GLN A 23 4.08 0.88 6.93
CA GLN A 23 3.91 -0.55 7.11
C GLN A 23 5.22 -1.33 7.05
N VAL A 24 6.09 -0.99 6.10
CA VAL A 24 7.41 -1.61 5.97
C VAL A 24 8.28 -1.27 7.17
N TYR A 25 8.23 -0.02 7.65
CA TYR A 25 8.93 0.41 8.86
C TYR A 25 8.45 -0.38 10.09
N LEU A 26 7.15 -0.46 10.33
CA LEU A 26 6.58 -1.20 11.46
C LEU A 26 6.93 -2.70 11.41
N ALA A 27 6.94 -3.31 10.21
CA ALA A 27 7.38 -4.69 10.05
C ALA A 27 8.87 -4.85 10.38
N GLY A 28 9.71 -3.92 9.91
CA GLY A 28 11.14 -3.90 10.20
C GLY A 28 11.42 -3.77 11.70
N GLU A 29 10.80 -2.81 12.37
CA GLU A 29 10.90 -2.64 13.82
C GLU A 29 10.47 -3.90 14.59
N GLY A 30 9.35 -4.52 14.17
CA GLY A 30 8.88 -5.77 14.77
C GLY A 30 9.89 -6.91 14.64
N ILE A 31 10.53 -7.06 13.47
CA ILE A 31 11.49 -8.14 13.18
C ILE A 31 12.86 -7.85 13.81
N PHE A 32 13.40 -6.64 13.68
CA PHE A 32 14.70 -6.26 14.23
C PHE A 32 14.66 -6.11 15.73
N GLY A 33 13.57 -5.59 16.30
CA GLY A 33 13.36 -5.52 17.72
C GLY A 33 13.34 -6.90 18.40
N LEU A 34 12.86 -7.96 17.71
CA LEU A 34 12.98 -9.34 18.16
C LEU A 34 14.43 -9.80 18.34
N ASN A 35 15.34 -9.32 17.48
CA ASN A 35 16.76 -9.68 17.58
C ASN A 35 17.48 -8.96 18.74
N VAL A 36 17.03 -7.78 19.15
CA VAL A 36 17.59 -7.02 20.27
C VAL A 36 17.18 -7.65 21.63
N ILE A 37 15.98 -8.23 21.70
CA ILE A 37 15.45 -8.86 22.94
C ILE A 37 16.01 -10.28 23.15
N LYS A 38 16.81 -10.79 22.23
CA LYS A 38 17.40 -12.14 22.27
C LYS A 38 18.27 -12.46 23.50
N HIS A 39 18.47 -11.50 24.40
CA HIS A 39 19.24 -11.63 25.63
C HIS A 39 18.40 -11.52 26.92
N SER A 40 17.06 -11.50 26.84
CA SER A 40 16.25 -11.67 28.03
C SER A 40 15.97 -13.16 28.25
N ASP A 41 16.16 -13.65 29.48
CA ASP A 41 16.05 -15.06 29.87
C ASP A 41 14.72 -15.74 29.51
N ASP A 42 13.68 -14.95 29.22
CA ASP A 42 12.36 -15.42 28.77
C ASP A 42 12.30 -15.70 27.23
N CYS A 43 13.30 -15.33 26.45
CA CYS A 43 13.34 -15.50 25.00
C CYS A 43 14.19 -16.70 24.54
N ASP A 44 14.75 -17.49 25.46
CA ASP A 44 15.62 -18.66 25.18
C ASP A 44 14.82 -19.93 24.84
N LYS A 45 13.57 -19.80 24.45
CA LYS A 45 12.73 -20.91 24.00
C LYS A 45 12.83 -21.07 22.48
N THR A 46 13.18 -22.30 22.09
CA THR A 46 13.42 -22.75 20.72
C THR A 46 12.40 -22.28 19.67
N GLY A 47 12.91 -21.88 18.53
CA GLY A 47 12.38 -21.45 17.24
C GLY A 47 10.87 -21.20 17.05
N ALA A 48 10.01 -22.18 17.22
CA ALA A 48 8.56 -22.02 17.02
C ALA A 48 7.84 -21.34 18.19
N GLN A 49 8.40 -21.41 19.40
CA GLN A 49 7.86 -20.75 20.57
C GLN A 49 8.30 -19.29 20.69
N VAL A 50 9.45 -18.92 20.12
CA VAL A 50 9.90 -17.52 20.04
C VAL A 50 8.98 -16.69 19.13
N VAL A 51 8.42 -17.27 18.10
CA VAL A 51 7.46 -16.58 17.20
C VAL A 51 6.08 -16.41 17.85
N SER A 52 5.69 -17.31 18.74
CA SER A 52 4.40 -17.25 19.44
C SER A 52 4.44 -16.47 20.77
N SER A 53 5.60 -16.47 21.44
CA SER A 53 5.87 -15.64 22.61
C SER A 53 6.73 -14.45 22.24
N LEU A 54 6.28 -13.65 21.29
CA LEU A 54 6.84 -12.34 21.04
C LEU A 54 6.93 -11.61 22.36
N CYS A 55 8.17 -11.51 22.87
CA CYS A 55 8.46 -10.85 24.14
C CYS A 55 7.65 -9.57 24.23
N ALA A 56 6.88 -9.41 25.29
CA ALA A 56 5.73 -8.50 25.42
C ALA A 56 5.96 -7.03 24.98
N GLY A 57 7.21 -6.61 24.79
CA GLY A 57 7.57 -5.28 24.29
C GLY A 57 7.41 -5.09 22.77
N ASN A 58 7.59 -6.12 21.95
CA ASN A 58 7.53 -6.03 20.49
C ASN A 58 6.17 -6.44 19.89
N SER A 59 5.29 -7.05 20.69
CA SER A 59 3.92 -7.33 20.28
C SER A 59 3.21 -6.06 19.79
N LYS A 60 3.43 -4.93 20.46
CA LYS A 60 2.78 -3.64 20.11
C LYS A 60 3.11 -3.14 18.69
N THR A 61 4.36 -3.29 18.23
CA THR A 61 4.74 -2.83 16.88
C THR A 61 4.19 -3.76 15.81
N LEU A 62 4.19 -5.08 16.05
CA LEU A 62 3.55 -6.04 15.17
C LEU A 62 2.03 -5.94 15.20
N ASP A 63 1.43 -5.59 16.32
CA ASP A 63 -0.01 -5.33 16.42
C ASP A 63 -0.37 -4.06 15.65
N ALA A 64 0.45 -3.00 15.71
CA ALA A 64 0.29 -1.80 14.90
C ALA A 64 0.43 -2.12 13.40
N HIS A 65 1.42 -2.94 13.00
CA HIS A 65 1.56 -3.43 11.63
C HIS A 65 0.31 -4.20 11.17
N ARG A 66 -0.19 -5.12 11.97
CA ARG A 66 -1.40 -5.90 11.66
C ARG A 66 -2.64 -5.01 11.56
N ALA A 67 -2.85 -4.11 12.53
CA ALA A 67 -4.00 -3.21 12.55
C ALA A 67 -4.01 -2.27 11.34
N LEU A 68 -2.86 -1.66 11.01
CA LEU A 68 -2.73 -0.79 9.84
C LEU A 68 -2.90 -1.60 8.55
N GLY A 69 -2.34 -2.82 8.46
CA GLY A 69 -2.50 -3.70 7.31
C GLY A 69 -3.96 -4.09 7.07
N PHE A 70 -4.68 -4.43 8.15
CA PHE A 70 -6.11 -4.71 8.10
C PHE A 70 -6.91 -3.49 7.61
N PHE A 71 -6.64 -2.32 8.18
CA PHE A 71 -7.29 -1.08 7.79
C PHE A 71 -7.04 -0.74 6.31
N LEU A 72 -5.80 -0.82 5.84
CA LEU A 72 -5.44 -0.58 4.45
C LEU A 72 -6.13 -1.55 3.50
N THR A 73 -6.25 -2.82 3.89
CA THR A 73 -6.87 -3.83 3.04
C THR A 73 -8.38 -3.67 2.98
N PHE A 74 -9.07 -3.67 4.13
CA PHE A 74 -10.54 -3.71 4.13
C PHE A 74 -11.18 -2.36 3.85
N PHE A 75 -10.64 -1.28 4.39
CA PHE A 75 -11.23 0.04 4.16
C PHE A 75 -10.54 0.76 3.00
N GLY A 76 -9.23 0.83 3.05
CA GLY A 76 -8.46 1.58 2.09
C GLY A 76 -8.57 1.01 0.67
N ALA A 77 -8.31 -0.29 0.47
CA ALA A 77 -8.32 -0.89 -0.87
C ALA A 77 -9.71 -0.92 -1.49
N ILE A 78 -10.76 -1.17 -0.69
CA ILE A 78 -12.16 -1.11 -1.18
C ILE A 78 -12.49 0.32 -1.62
N LEU A 79 -12.20 1.32 -0.77
CA LEU A 79 -12.48 2.71 -1.09
C LEU A 79 -11.66 3.18 -2.30
N PHE A 80 -10.39 2.76 -2.40
CA PHE A 80 -9.55 3.05 -3.55
C PHE A 80 -10.15 2.47 -4.83
N LEU A 81 -10.62 1.21 -4.79
CA LEU A 81 -11.25 0.55 -5.93
C LEU A 81 -12.53 1.29 -6.38
N ILE A 82 -13.37 1.71 -5.43
CA ILE A 82 -14.57 2.52 -5.73
C ILE A 82 -14.16 3.81 -6.44
N VAL A 83 -13.18 4.55 -5.92
CA VAL A 83 -12.68 5.78 -6.53
C VAL A 83 -12.13 5.52 -7.93
N ALA A 84 -11.38 4.43 -8.12
CA ALA A 84 -10.82 4.03 -9.41
C ALA A 84 -11.92 3.75 -10.45
N LEU A 85 -13.00 3.06 -10.04
CA LEU A 85 -14.15 2.76 -10.88
C LEU A 85 -14.96 4.03 -11.24
N VAL A 86 -15.13 4.95 -10.29
CA VAL A 86 -15.79 6.24 -10.54
C VAL A 86 -14.95 7.15 -11.45
N ALA A 87 -13.63 7.16 -11.25
CA ALA A 87 -12.73 7.94 -12.08
C ALA A 87 -12.69 7.41 -13.52
N TRP A 88 -12.74 6.09 -13.70
CA TRP A 88 -12.68 5.38 -14.98
C TRP A 88 -11.78 6.07 -16.00
N HIS A 89 -10.51 6.14 -15.68
CA HIS A 89 -9.53 6.95 -16.41
C HIS A 89 -9.42 6.51 -17.88
N SER A 90 -9.29 7.47 -18.81
CA SER A 90 -9.18 7.21 -20.26
C SER A 90 -7.94 6.40 -20.63
N ASN A 91 -6.81 6.66 -19.96
CA ASN A 91 -5.60 5.88 -20.13
C ASN A 91 -5.78 4.45 -19.58
N LYS A 92 -5.70 3.45 -20.49
CA LYS A 92 -5.88 2.02 -20.16
C LYS A 92 -4.92 1.55 -19.05
N ARG A 93 -3.65 2.00 -19.08
CA ARG A 93 -2.64 1.58 -18.08
C ARG A 93 -3.01 2.10 -16.69
N VAL A 94 -3.40 3.38 -16.58
CA VAL A 94 -3.87 3.95 -15.31
C VAL A 94 -5.07 3.16 -14.78
N ARG A 95 -6.05 2.88 -15.64
CA ARG A 95 -7.26 2.12 -15.27
C ARG A 95 -6.92 0.71 -14.78
N VAL A 96 -6.07 -0.03 -15.51
CA VAL A 96 -5.69 -1.39 -15.12
C VAL A 96 -4.93 -1.38 -13.79
N ILE A 97 -3.92 -0.52 -13.64
CA ILE A 97 -3.10 -0.48 -12.41
C ILE A 97 -3.93 -0.03 -11.22
N SER A 98 -4.87 0.92 -11.39
CA SER A 98 -5.75 1.36 -10.31
C SER A 98 -6.76 0.29 -9.84
N ILE A 99 -6.99 -0.76 -10.64
CA ILE A 99 -7.80 -1.93 -10.25
C ILE A 99 -6.90 -3.02 -9.66
N VAL A 100 -5.75 -3.30 -10.28
CA VAL A 100 -4.86 -4.39 -9.86
C VAL A 100 -4.19 -4.09 -8.52
N ALA A 101 -3.77 -2.86 -8.27
CA ALA A 101 -3.09 -2.50 -7.02
C ALA A 101 -3.92 -2.80 -5.75
N PRO A 102 -5.21 -2.40 -5.64
CA PRO A 102 -6.03 -2.80 -4.49
C PRO A 102 -6.28 -4.30 -4.40
N ILE A 103 -6.38 -5.03 -5.53
CA ILE A 103 -6.49 -6.49 -5.52
C ILE A 103 -5.23 -7.11 -4.91
N LEU A 104 -4.05 -6.67 -5.31
CA LEU A 104 -2.79 -7.14 -4.71
C LEU A 104 -2.67 -6.76 -3.23
N THR A 105 -3.32 -5.68 -2.79
CA THR A 105 -3.40 -5.33 -1.37
C THR A 105 -4.20 -6.37 -0.58
N PHE A 106 -5.26 -6.97 -1.16
CA PHE A 106 -5.94 -8.12 -0.54
C PHE A 106 -5.05 -9.38 -0.52
N VAL A 107 -4.34 -9.66 -1.62
CA VAL A 107 -3.38 -10.78 -1.69
C VAL A 107 -2.31 -10.62 -0.61
N GLN A 108 -1.83 -9.39 -0.38
CA GLN A 108 -0.84 -9.07 0.65
C GLN A 108 -1.27 -9.54 2.05
N MET A 109 -2.54 -9.44 2.38
CA MET A 109 -3.05 -9.88 3.69
C MET A 109 -3.08 -11.40 3.82
N ILE A 110 -3.33 -12.12 2.73
CA ILE A 110 -3.48 -13.58 2.73
C ILE A 110 -2.10 -14.27 2.76
N LEU A 111 -1.09 -13.71 2.10
CA LEU A 111 0.22 -14.32 1.90
C LEU A 111 0.87 -14.86 3.18
N PRO A 112 0.91 -14.13 4.32
CA PRO A 112 1.54 -14.65 5.53
C PRO A 112 0.91 -15.94 6.08
N GLY A 113 -0.40 -16.14 5.82
CA GLY A 113 -1.15 -17.31 6.26
C GLY A 113 -0.98 -18.55 5.36
N THR A 114 -0.35 -18.43 4.19
CA THR A 114 -0.19 -19.54 3.23
C THR A 114 1.11 -20.33 3.43
N GLY A 115 1.75 -20.20 4.58
CA GLY A 115 2.97 -20.91 4.94
C GLY A 115 4.26 -20.22 4.45
N ARG A 116 5.36 -20.98 4.48
CA ARG A 116 6.72 -20.45 4.25
C ARG A 116 6.88 -19.68 2.93
N TRP A 117 6.31 -20.17 1.86
CA TRP A 117 6.41 -19.54 0.55
C TRP A 117 5.61 -18.24 0.47
N GLY A 118 4.40 -18.24 1.01
CA GLY A 118 3.60 -17.02 1.07
C GLY A 118 4.24 -15.96 1.96
N ALA A 119 4.80 -16.34 3.09
CA ALA A 119 5.54 -15.43 3.96
C ALA A 119 6.77 -14.81 3.25
N ALA A 120 7.48 -15.59 2.41
CA ALA A 120 8.59 -15.08 1.60
C ALA A 120 8.13 -14.15 0.47
N LEU A 121 6.96 -14.39 -0.11
CA LEU A 121 6.38 -13.54 -1.16
C LEU A 121 5.74 -12.25 -0.62
N HIS A 122 5.39 -12.21 0.66
CA HIS A 122 4.76 -11.06 1.29
C HIS A 122 5.55 -9.75 1.11
N PRO A 123 6.86 -9.65 1.41
CA PRO A 123 7.62 -8.43 1.16
C PRO A 123 7.75 -8.11 -0.34
N VAL A 124 7.89 -9.11 -1.20
CA VAL A 124 7.97 -8.90 -2.66
C VAL A 124 6.69 -8.26 -3.18
N ASN A 125 5.53 -8.77 -2.77
CA ASN A 125 4.24 -8.20 -3.14
C ASN A 125 4.06 -6.79 -2.56
N ALA A 126 4.55 -6.51 -1.35
CA ALA A 126 4.51 -5.17 -0.76
C ALA A 126 5.26 -4.13 -1.62
N PHE A 127 6.46 -4.47 -2.12
CA PHE A 127 7.20 -3.60 -3.03
C PHE A 127 6.52 -3.43 -4.39
N LEU A 128 5.88 -4.47 -4.92
CA LEU A 128 5.11 -4.38 -6.15
C LEU A 128 3.92 -3.41 -5.99
N ILE A 129 3.18 -3.53 -4.91
CA ILE A 129 2.05 -2.63 -4.58
C ILE A 129 2.55 -1.19 -4.42
N LEU A 130 3.64 -0.99 -3.68
CA LEU A 130 4.28 0.32 -3.51
C LEU A 130 4.63 0.95 -4.86
N GLY A 131 5.28 0.18 -5.75
CA GLY A 131 5.64 0.63 -7.10
C GLY A 131 4.42 1.01 -7.94
N MET A 132 3.32 0.26 -7.85
CA MET A 132 2.07 0.56 -8.56
C MET A 132 1.43 1.86 -8.07
N TYR A 133 1.29 2.08 -6.77
CA TYR A 133 0.72 3.31 -6.24
C TYR A 133 1.62 4.52 -6.51
N LEU A 134 2.94 4.36 -6.41
CA LEU A 134 3.89 5.41 -6.76
C LEU A 134 3.79 5.78 -8.25
N TRP A 135 3.73 4.77 -9.13
CA TRP A 135 3.56 4.99 -10.57
C TRP A 135 2.25 5.71 -10.88
N LEU A 136 1.14 5.31 -10.26
CA LEU A 136 -0.16 5.99 -10.39
C LEU A 136 -0.05 7.46 -9.98
N PHE A 137 0.50 7.74 -8.82
CA PHE A 137 0.69 9.11 -8.33
C PHE A 137 1.50 9.95 -9.30
N LEU A 138 2.67 9.45 -9.73
CA LEU A 138 3.55 10.19 -10.63
C LEU A 138 2.92 10.42 -12.01
N THR A 139 2.20 9.43 -12.54
CA THR A 139 1.51 9.54 -13.82
C THR A 139 0.36 10.56 -13.75
N LEU A 140 -0.47 10.47 -12.72
CA LEU A 140 -1.60 11.39 -12.52
C LEU A 140 -1.16 12.81 -12.12
N ARG A 141 0.04 12.96 -11.56
CA ARG A 141 0.63 14.28 -11.29
C ARG A 141 1.09 14.98 -12.56
N ARG A 142 1.62 14.22 -13.53
CA ARG A 142 2.15 14.75 -14.80
C ARG A 142 1.06 15.03 -15.84
N ALA A 143 -0.11 14.41 -15.72
CA ALA A 143 -1.22 14.69 -16.61
C ALA A 143 -1.62 16.18 -16.46
N ALA A 144 -1.49 16.95 -17.54
CA ALA A 144 -1.97 18.32 -17.60
C ALA A 144 -3.46 18.37 -17.20
N PRO A 145 -3.95 19.45 -16.58
CA PRO A 145 -5.37 19.62 -16.33
C PRO A 145 -6.12 19.43 -17.67
N GLU A 146 -6.95 18.38 -17.76
CA GLU A 146 -7.84 18.19 -18.91
C GLU A 146 -8.72 19.44 -19.03
N GLY A 147 -8.41 20.35 -19.94
CA GLY A 147 -9.18 21.57 -20.15
C GLY A 147 -8.38 22.89 -20.16
N ALA A 148 -7.04 22.84 -20.27
CA ALA A 148 -6.33 23.98 -20.85
C ALA A 148 -6.79 24.06 -22.32
N THR A 149 -7.88 24.73 -22.57
CA THR A 149 -8.30 25.14 -23.91
C THR A 149 -7.15 25.92 -24.50
N GLU A 150 -6.65 25.48 -25.67
CA GLU A 150 -5.81 26.32 -26.50
C GLU A 150 -6.47 27.71 -26.62
N PRO A 151 -5.68 28.78 -26.51
CA PRO A 151 -6.22 30.10 -26.75
C PRO A 151 -6.83 30.08 -28.15
N VAL A 152 -8.15 30.32 -28.25
CA VAL A 152 -8.81 30.53 -29.53
C VAL A 152 -8.06 31.66 -30.20
N ALA A 153 -7.35 31.35 -31.29
CA ALA A 153 -6.71 32.36 -32.12
C ALA A 153 -7.80 33.35 -32.54
N GLN A 154 -7.74 34.57 -32.04
CA GLN A 154 -8.63 35.61 -32.49
C GLN A 154 -8.35 35.82 -34.01
N PRO A 155 -9.39 35.81 -34.86
CA PRO A 155 -9.21 36.13 -36.24
C PRO A 155 -8.74 37.59 -36.32
N SER A 156 -7.55 37.78 -36.91
CA SER A 156 -7.06 39.09 -37.26
C SER A 156 -8.00 39.72 -38.29
N GLY A 157 -8.79 40.71 -37.84
CA GLY A 157 -9.61 41.58 -38.69
C GLY A 157 -8.75 42.54 -39.49
#